data_e5ade3cea9ec77b6d575ea736029c482
#
_entry.id   e5ade3cea9ec77b6d575ea736029c482
#
_cell.length_a   1.000
_cell.length_b   1.000
_cell.length_c   1.000
_cell.angle_alpha   90.00
_cell.angle_beta   90.00
_cell.angle_gamma   90.00
#
_symmetry.space_group_name_H-M   'P 1'
#
loop_
_entity.id
_entity.type
_entity.pdbx_description
1 polymer ?
#
loop_
_entity_poly.entity_id
_entity_poly.type
_entity_poly.pdbx_seq_one_letter_code
_entity_poly.pdbx_strand_id
1 'polypeptide(L)'
;MAKSIFPNDFLWGGAVAAHQVEGGWDQGGKGVSIVDVLTRGAHEVPRRITDGVMEDEFYPNHQAVDFYHHYKEDIALFAEMGFKCFRTSIAWTRIFPNGDEAEPNEAGLQFYDDLFDELLKHNIEPVITLSHFEMPLHLVKQYGSWLNRDLIDHFTKFAQVVMTRYQHKVKYWITFNEINNQCNWKLPIFGYCNSGMLYAEQDRPEQAMYQVLHHQFIASALVVKLGHEINPDFKIGSMIHMMPLYPATSRPEDVLLAQELMREKYLFSDVQVRGYYPSYLRKEWQRKGIEIEMQAGDEQILRQGCADYLAISYYMTNIVSAAPEQEGETTSLFETSRLNPYLPASDWGWQIDPQGLRYALSE
;
A
#
# COMPACT_ATOMS: atom_id res chain seq x y z
N MET A 1 26.91 21.37 18.89
CA MET A 1 25.85 20.59 18.19
C MET A 1 26.37 19.17 18.05
N ALA A 2 25.60 18.16 18.45
CA ALA A 2 25.94 16.75 18.20
C ALA A 2 26.00 16.55 16.67
N LYS A 3 27.07 15.85 16.19
CA LYS A 3 27.14 15.48 14.77
C LYS A 3 25.95 14.59 14.45
N SER A 4 25.20 14.90 13.36
CA SER A 4 24.19 14.00 12.85
C SER A 4 24.81 12.63 12.60
N ILE A 5 24.13 11.57 13.03
CA ILE A 5 24.51 10.18 12.73
C ILE A 5 24.06 9.76 11.33
N PHE A 6 23.17 10.53 10.71
CA PHE A 6 22.70 10.28 9.34
C PHE A 6 23.59 10.98 8.31
N PRO A 7 23.75 10.41 7.11
CA PRO A 7 24.45 11.06 6.00
C PRO A 7 23.87 12.45 5.69
N ASN A 8 24.67 13.34 5.10
CA ASN A 8 24.22 14.69 4.77
C ASN A 8 23.14 14.71 3.67
N ASP A 9 23.10 13.69 2.85
CA ASP A 9 22.17 13.48 1.74
C ASP A 9 20.95 12.61 2.13
N PHE A 10 20.77 12.32 3.42
CA PHE A 10 19.62 11.61 3.92
C PHE A 10 18.33 12.41 3.67
N LEU A 11 17.35 11.79 3.02
CA LEU A 11 16.11 12.44 2.62
C LEU A 11 15.08 12.41 3.76
N TRP A 12 15.05 13.48 4.55
CA TRP A 12 13.98 13.72 5.52
C TRP A 12 12.76 14.32 4.83
N GLY A 13 11.55 13.86 5.19
CA GLY A 13 10.34 14.37 4.56
C GLY A 13 9.06 13.84 5.19
N GLY A 14 7.98 13.93 4.43
CA GLY A 14 6.65 13.46 4.82
C GLY A 14 6.03 12.52 3.77
N ALA A 15 4.97 11.82 4.18
CA ALA A 15 4.27 10.89 3.33
C ALA A 15 2.74 11.01 3.49
N VAL A 16 2.05 11.00 2.36
CA VAL A 16 0.59 10.96 2.24
C VAL A 16 0.19 10.07 1.07
N ALA A 17 -1.12 9.93 0.82
CA ALA A 17 -1.67 9.39 -0.41
C ALA A 17 -2.59 10.43 -1.08
N ALA A 18 -2.76 10.34 -2.40
CA ALA A 18 -3.63 11.22 -3.17
C ALA A 18 -5.03 11.31 -2.54
N HIS A 19 -5.68 10.18 -2.30
CA HIS A 19 -7.01 10.14 -1.70
C HIS A 19 -7.12 10.72 -0.29
N GLN A 20 -6.01 10.82 0.45
CA GLN A 20 -6.01 11.38 1.80
C GLN A 20 -6.00 12.90 1.81
N VAL A 21 -5.44 13.53 0.77
CA VAL A 21 -5.18 14.97 0.77
C VAL A 21 -5.75 15.73 -0.42
N GLU A 22 -5.83 15.11 -1.61
CA GLU A 22 -6.13 15.87 -2.84
C GLU A 22 -7.51 16.52 -2.83
N GLY A 23 -8.57 15.79 -2.50
CA GLY A 23 -9.92 16.27 -2.81
C GLY A 23 -10.16 16.35 -4.32
N GLY A 24 -11.03 17.27 -4.78
CA GLY A 24 -11.30 17.44 -6.20
C GLY A 24 -11.70 16.13 -6.90
N TRP A 25 -12.49 15.30 -6.22
CA TRP A 25 -12.77 13.91 -6.58
C TRP A 25 -13.50 13.76 -7.93
N ASP A 26 -14.22 14.79 -8.36
CA ASP A 26 -14.99 14.88 -9.62
C ASP A 26 -14.43 15.92 -10.60
N GLN A 27 -13.22 16.47 -10.32
CA GLN A 27 -12.61 17.53 -11.12
C GLN A 27 -11.54 17.01 -12.08
N GLY A 28 -11.28 17.78 -13.13
CA GLY A 28 -10.26 17.46 -14.11
C GLY A 28 -10.50 16.15 -14.87
N GLY A 29 -11.75 15.66 -14.92
CA GLY A 29 -12.10 14.40 -15.56
C GLY A 29 -11.73 13.16 -14.75
N LYS A 30 -11.46 13.29 -13.44
CA LYS A 30 -11.22 12.15 -12.56
C LYS A 30 -12.43 11.23 -12.49
N GLY A 31 -12.21 9.93 -12.60
CA GLY A 31 -13.23 8.90 -12.38
C GLY A 31 -13.38 8.51 -10.90
N VAL A 32 -14.38 7.70 -10.62
CA VAL A 32 -14.67 7.19 -9.29
C VAL A 32 -13.71 6.04 -8.95
N SER A 33 -13.00 6.15 -7.83
CA SER A 33 -12.17 5.10 -7.28
C SER A 33 -12.89 4.31 -6.18
N ILE A 34 -12.35 3.17 -5.79
CA ILE A 34 -12.89 2.35 -4.69
C ILE A 34 -12.93 3.09 -3.35
N VAL A 35 -12.07 4.07 -3.12
CA VAL A 35 -12.08 4.86 -1.88
C VAL A 35 -13.08 6.02 -1.92
N ASP A 36 -13.53 6.43 -3.10
CA ASP A 36 -14.57 7.46 -3.26
C ASP A 36 -15.96 6.97 -2.82
N VAL A 37 -16.11 5.67 -2.60
CA VAL A 37 -17.33 5.02 -2.08
C VAL A 37 -17.18 4.53 -0.64
N LEU A 38 -16.17 5.01 0.09
CA LEU A 38 -15.97 4.73 1.50
C LEU A 38 -16.52 5.87 2.36
N THR A 39 -17.62 5.62 3.06
CA THR A 39 -18.25 6.62 3.92
C THR A 39 -17.37 7.03 5.10
N ARG A 40 -17.70 8.12 5.72
CA ARG A 40 -17.13 8.52 7.01
C ARG A 40 -17.41 7.45 8.08
N GLY A 41 -16.36 7.12 8.87
CA GLY A 41 -16.51 6.42 10.14
C GLY A 41 -16.43 7.39 11.33
N ALA A 42 -16.60 6.84 12.52
CA ALA A 42 -16.36 7.52 13.80
C ALA A 42 -15.88 6.48 14.82
N HIS A 43 -15.55 6.91 16.05
CA HIS A 43 -15.29 5.97 17.13
C HIS A 43 -16.51 5.05 17.31
N GLU A 44 -16.30 3.74 17.27
CA GLU A 44 -17.34 2.70 17.33
C GLU A 44 -18.32 2.64 16.13
N VAL A 45 -18.13 3.49 15.11
CA VAL A 45 -18.93 3.44 13.88
C VAL A 45 -18.01 3.12 12.70
N PRO A 46 -18.03 1.89 12.17
CA PRO A 46 -17.17 1.52 11.06
C PRO A 46 -17.55 2.27 9.78
N ARG A 47 -16.57 2.50 8.94
CA ARG A 47 -16.81 2.97 7.57
C ARG A 47 -17.58 1.91 6.78
N ARG A 48 -18.47 2.36 5.90
CA ARG A 48 -19.22 1.50 4.99
C ARG A 48 -18.73 1.65 3.55
N ILE A 49 -18.83 0.60 2.80
CA ILE A 49 -18.60 0.58 1.35
C ILE A 49 -19.97 0.70 0.70
N THR A 50 -20.18 1.73 -0.12
CA THR A 50 -21.44 1.93 -0.85
C THR A 50 -21.31 1.43 -2.30
N ASP A 51 -22.42 1.08 -2.94
CA ASP A 51 -22.42 0.59 -4.34
C ASP A 51 -22.22 1.71 -5.39
N GLY A 52 -21.74 2.84 -4.96
CA GLY A 52 -21.45 4.04 -5.74
C GLY A 52 -21.53 5.26 -4.84
N VAL A 53 -21.29 6.43 -5.40
CA VAL A 53 -21.44 7.69 -4.67
C VAL A 53 -22.93 7.97 -4.47
N MET A 54 -23.35 8.17 -3.21
CA MET A 54 -24.73 8.43 -2.81
C MET A 54 -24.86 9.88 -2.30
N GLU A 55 -25.94 10.56 -2.66
CA GLU A 55 -26.14 11.99 -2.35
C GLU A 55 -26.33 12.27 -0.84
N ASP A 56 -26.84 11.29 -0.10
CA ASP A 56 -27.10 11.37 1.35
C ASP A 56 -25.95 10.88 2.23
N GLU A 57 -24.82 10.53 1.64
CA GLU A 57 -23.64 10.05 2.35
C GLU A 57 -22.49 11.06 2.31
N PHE A 58 -21.67 11.03 3.35
CA PHE A 58 -20.47 11.85 3.41
C PHE A 58 -19.21 11.00 3.19
N TYR A 59 -18.42 11.39 2.20
CA TYR A 59 -17.17 10.75 1.81
C TYR A 59 -15.99 11.69 2.10
N PRO A 60 -15.19 11.42 3.14
CA PRO A 60 -14.16 12.37 3.58
C PRO A 60 -13.12 12.74 2.53
N ASN A 61 -12.76 11.80 1.65
CA ASN A 61 -11.75 12.00 0.63
C ASN A 61 -12.22 12.84 -0.57
N HIS A 62 -13.55 13.10 -0.71
CA HIS A 62 -14.06 13.95 -1.78
C HIS A 62 -13.57 15.40 -1.66
N GLN A 63 -13.43 15.88 -0.44
CA GLN A 63 -12.88 17.20 -0.16
C GLN A 63 -11.46 17.10 0.41
N ALA A 64 -11.21 16.15 1.34
CA ALA A 64 -9.96 15.98 2.07
C ALA A 64 -9.46 17.31 2.66
N VAL A 65 -8.23 17.73 2.34
CA VAL A 65 -7.68 19.06 2.65
C VAL A 65 -7.55 19.93 1.41
N ASP A 66 -8.13 19.49 0.31
CA ASP A 66 -8.16 20.21 -0.97
C ASP A 66 -6.76 20.53 -1.55
N PHE A 67 -5.82 19.60 -1.36
CA PHE A 67 -4.46 19.72 -1.88
C PHE A 67 -4.44 19.90 -3.41
N TYR A 68 -5.46 19.40 -4.11
CA TYR A 68 -5.61 19.57 -5.56
C TYR A 68 -5.56 21.05 -5.98
N HIS A 69 -6.13 21.95 -5.19
CA HIS A 69 -6.12 23.39 -5.45
C HIS A 69 -4.99 24.14 -4.69
N HIS A 70 -4.54 23.62 -3.53
CA HIS A 70 -3.65 24.31 -2.61
C HIS A 70 -2.21 23.75 -2.60
N TYR A 71 -1.86 22.78 -3.46
CA TYR A 71 -0.54 22.12 -3.43
C TYR A 71 0.65 23.08 -3.47
N LYS A 72 0.54 24.22 -4.16
CA LYS A 72 1.65 25.20 -4.24
C LYS A 72 1.95 25.86 -2.89
N GLU A 73 0.89 26.21 -2.17
CA GLU A 73 1.00 26.80 -0.84
C GLU A 73 1.51 25.77 0.16
N ASP A 74 0.97 24.55 0.10
CA ASP A 74 1.36 23.47 0.99
C ASP A 74 2.82 23.02 0.76
N ILE A 75 3.26 22.94 -0.49
CA ILE A 75 4.67 22.62 -0.82
C ILE A 75 5.62 23.71 -0.33
N ALA A 76 5.23 24.98 -0.40
CA ALA A 76 6.02 26.07 0.18
C ALA A 76 6.19 25.89 1.70
N LEU A 77 5.13 25.44 2.41
CA LEU A 77 5.20 25.11 3.84
C LEU A 77 6.09 23.88 4.09
N PHE A 78 6.04 22.85 3.25
CA PHE A 78 6.95 21.70 3.36
C PHE A 78 8.41 22.12 3.22
N ALA A 79 8.69 23.05 2.30
CA ALA A 79 10.03 23.60 2.13
C ALA A 79 10.49 24.39 3.38
N GLU A 80 9.60 25.19 3.99
CA GLU A 80 9.85 25.89 5.24
C GLU A 80 10.12 24.93 6.40
N MET A 81 9.39 23.80 6.46
CA MET A 81 9.63 22.72 7.42
C MET A 81 10.95 21.97 7.18
N GLY A 82 11.58 22.18 6.05
CA GLY A 82 12.88 21.58 5.71
C GLY A 82 12.80 20.22 5.04
N PHE A 83 11.68 19.86 4.44
CA PHE A 83 11.53 18.60 3.68
C PHE A 83 12.57 18.51 2.56
N LYS A 84 13.12 17.32 2.39
CA LYS A 84 14.02 16.93 1.29
C LYS A 84 13.39 15.94 0.34
N CYS A 85 12.34 15.25 0.78
CA CYS A 85 11.49 14.43 -0.05
C CYS A 85 10.03 14.54 0.38
N PHE A 86 9.13 14.28 -0.55
CA PHE A 86 7.70 14.18 -0.28
C PHE A 86 7.15 12.95 -0.99
N ARG A 87 6.58 12.05 -0.23
CA ARG A 87 5.90 10.88 -0.77
C ARG A 87 4.42 11.13 -0.93
N THR A 88 3.90 10.87 -2.12
CA THR A 88 2.47 10.82 -2.40
C THR A 88 2.16 9.70 -3.40
N SER A 89 0.91 9.55 -3.80
CA SER A 89 0.50 8.65 -4.88
C SER A 89 -0.02 9.41 -6.10
N ILE A 90 -0.12 8.73 -7.22
CA ILE A 90 -0.89 9.19 -8.39
C ILE A 90 -2.24 8.48 -8.35
N ALA A 91 -3.34 9.24 -8.26
CA ALA A 91 -4.68 8.66 -8.38
C ALA A 91 -4.87 8.06 -9.76
N TRP A 92 -4.97 6.73 -9.85
CA TRP A 92 -5.14 6.03 -11.13
C TRP A 92 -6.32 6.59 -11.92
N THR A 93 -7.41 6.90 -11.23
CA THR A 93 -8.64 7.46 -11.83
C THR A 93 -8.51 8.89 -12.35
N ARG A 94 -7.44 9.64 -12.01
CA ARG A 94 -7.15 10.92 -12.70
C ARG A 94 -6.52 10.70 -14.06
N ILE A 95 -5.78 9.61 -14.24
CA ILE A 95 -5.06 9.29 -15.46
C ILE A 95 -5.93 8.44 -16.40
N PHE A 96 -6.60 7.44 -15.86
CA PHE A 96 -7.57 6.60 -16.56
C PHE A 96 -8.83 6.51 -15.70
N PRO A 97 -9.86 7.33 -16.00
CA PRO A 97 -11.05 7.46 -15.16
C PRO A 97 -11.79 6.15 -14.87
N ASN A 98 -11.87 5.24 -15.85
CA ASN A 98 -12.40 3.90 -15.67
C ASN A 98 -11.32 2.83 -15.54
N GLY A 99 -10.09 3.14 -15.93
CA GLY A 99 -8.94 2.23 -15.86
C GLY A 99 -8.66 1.45 -17.14
N ASP A 100 -9.59 1.40 -18.08
CA ASP A 100 -9.53 0.62 -19.33
C ASP A 100 -9.56 1.48 -20.61
N GLU A 101 -9.56 2.80 -20.48
CA GLU A 101 -9.54 3.71 -21.64
C GLU A 101 -8.33 3.48 -22.56
N ALA A 102 -8.49 3.73 -23.84
CA ALA A 102 -7.40 3.66 -24.81
C ALA A 102 -6.34 4.73 -24.55
N GLU A 103 -6.76 5.96 -24.27
CA GLU A 103 -5.92 7.14 -24.07
C GLU A 103 -6.05 7.68 -22.64
N PRO A 104 -4.95 8.22 -22.07
CA PRO A 104 -4.98 8.83 -20.75
C PRO A 104 -5.68 10.19 -20.75
N ASN A 105 -6.17 10.58 -19.59
CA ASN A 105 -6.73 11.92 -19.34
C ASN A 105 -5.58 12.94 -19.17
N GLU A 106 -5.42 13.82 -20.16
CA GLU A 106 -4.35 14.81 -20.17
C GLU A 106 -4.46 15.82 -19.01
N ALA A 107 -5.67 16.16 -18.55
CA ALA A 107 -5.84 17.07 -17.42
C ALA A 107 -5.27 16.47 -16.12
N GLY A 108 -5.43 15.16 -15.92
CA GLY A 108 -4.81 14.46 -14.81
C GLY A 108 -3.29 14.39 -14.93
N LEU A 109 -2.76 14.12 -16.12
CA LEU A 109 -1.32 14.14 -16.36
C LEU A 109 -0.72 15.53 -16.09
N GLN A 110 -1.36 16.60 -16.55
CA GLN A 110 -0.90 17.98 -16.35
C GLN A 110 -0.90 18.38 -14.87
N PHE A 111 -1.92 17.95 -14.10
CA PHE A 111 -1.93 18.20 -12.66
C PHE A 111 -0.67 17.67 -11.96
N TYR A 112 -0.29 16.42 -12.25
CA TYR A 112 0.92 15.83 -11.64
C TYR A 112 2.21 16.41 -12.24
N ASP A 113 2.23 16.86 -13.50
CA ASP A 113 3.36 17.62 -14.04
C ASP A 113 3.60 18.89 -13.23
N ASP A 114 2.56 19.66 -12.96
CA ASP A 114 2.62 20.92 -12.21
C ASP A 114 3.00 20.67 -10.74
N LEU A 115 2.46 19.60 -10.13
CA LEU A 115 2.77 19.18 -8.76
C LEU A 115 4.28 18.86 -8.61
N PHE A 116 4.81 18.03 -9.52
CA PHE A 116 6.21 17.61 -9.45
C PHE A 116 7.16 18.77 -9.77
N ASP A 117 6.81 19.63 -10.70
CA ASP A 117 7.58 20.85 -10.98
C ASP A 117 7.65 21.77 -9.74
N GLU A 118 6.55 21.91 -9.00
CA GLU A 118 6.54 22.72 -7.78
C GLU A 118 7.41 22.08 -6.67
N LEU A 119 7.36 20.74 -6.48
CA LEU A 119 8.25 20.04 -5.56
C LEU A 119 9.72 20.25 -5.90
N LEU A 120 10.10 20.05 -7.17
CA LEU A 120 11.47 20.19 -7.65
C LEU A 120 11.98 21.65 -7.55
N LYS A 121 11.14 22.63 -7.79
CA LYS A 121 11.42 24.06 -7.59
C LYS A 121 11.87 24.37 -6.14
N HIS A 122 11.32 23.65 -5.18
CA HIS A 122 11.68 23.74 -3.76
C HIS A 122 12.79 22.76 -3.33
N ASN A 123 13.42 22.05 -4.26
CA ASN A 123 14.41 20.99 -4.00
C ASN A 123 13.87 19.88 -3.08
N ILE A 124 12.61 19.51 -3.26
CA ILE A 124 11.95 18.40 -2.60
C ILE A 124 11.84 17.26 -3.60
N GLU A 125 12.47 16.13 -3.32
CA GLU A 125 12.48 14.93 -4.18
C GLU A 125 11.11 14.24 -4.12
N PRO A 126 10.41 14.04 -5.27
CA PRO A 126 9.18 13.27 -5.30
C PRO A 126 9.45 11.77 -5.10
N VAL A 127 8.68 11.13 -4.22
CA VAL A 127 8.63 9.67 -4.05
C VAL A 127 7.20 9.22 -4.34
N ILE A 128 6.99 8.48 -5.43
CA ILE A 128 5.65 8.29 -5.97
C ILE A 128 5.20 6.83 -5.84
N THR A 129 4.03 6.65 -5.24
CA THR A 129 3.34 5.35 -5.17
C THR A 129 2.33 5.24 -6.32
N LEU A 130 2.41 4.16 -7.10
CA LEU A 130 1.52 3.92 -8.23
C LEU A 130 0.12 3.48 -7.77
N SER A 131 0.05 2.56 -6.82
CA SER A 131 -1.23 2.11 -6.24
C SER A 131 -1.26 2.34 -4.74
N HIS A 132 -2.11 3.26 -4.31
CA HIS A 132 -2.34 3.55 -2.89
C HIS A 132 -3.84 3.58 -2.60
N PHE A 133 -4.49 2.39 -2.72
CA PHE A 133 -5.91 2.17 -2.41
C PHE A 133 -6.91 2.87 -3.33
N GLU A 134 -6.51 3.26 -4.53
CA GLU A 134 -7.29 4.12 -5.42
C GLU A 134 -7.55 3.52 -6.79
N MET A 135 -7.73 2.19 -6.87
CA MET A 135 -8.06 1.61 -8.17
C MET A 135 -9.44 2.08 -8.67
N PRO A 136 -9.66 2.18 -10.00
CA PRO A 136 -10.95 2.55 -10.56
C PRO A 136 -12.07 1.59 -10.14
N LEU A 137 -13.19 2.14 -9.63
CA LEU A 137 -14.36 1.35 -9.25
C LEU A 137 -14.95 0.58 -10.44
N HIS A 138 -14.83 1.13 -11.64
CA HIS A 138 -15.23 0.47 -12.88
C HIS A 138 -14.53 -0.89 -13.06
N LEU A 139 -13.22 -0.97 -12.81
CA LEU A 139 -12.47 -2.23 -12.92
C LEU A 139 -12.97 -3.30 -11.92
N VAL A 140 -13.42 -2.87 -10.74
CA VAL A 140 -14.04 -3.80 -9.79
C VAL A 140 -15.37 -4.33 -10.34
N LYS A 141 -16.23 -3.44 -10.81
CA LYS A 141 -17.58 -3.79 -11.28
C LYS A 141 -17.58 -4.55 -12.59
N GLN A 142 -16.73 -4.16 -13.53
CA GLN A 142 -16.71 -4.72 -14.88
C GLN A 142 -15.88 -5.98 -15.00
N TYR A 143 -14.74 -6.04 -14.30
CA TYR A 143 -13.76 -7.13 -14.45
C TYR A 143 -13.70 -8.07 -13.24
N GLY A 144 -14.38 -7.77 -12.13
CA GLY A 144 -14.28 -8.53 -10.89
C GLY A 144 -12.95 -8.32 -10.16
N SER A 145 -12.37 -7.13 -10.33
CA SER A 145 -11.15 -6.75 -9.65
C SER A 145 -9.92 -7.61 -10.01
N TRP A 146 -8.92 -7.63 -9.11
CA TRP A 146 -7.65 -8.34 -9.29
C TRP A 146 -7.76 -9.88 -9.37
N LEU A 147 -8.94 -10.47 -9.20
CA LEU A 147 -9.16 -11.87 -9.58
C LEU A 147 -9.05 -12.07 -11.09
N ASN A 148 -9.40 -11.07 -11.87
CA ASN A 148 -9.21 -11.07 -13.30
C ASN A 148 -7.75 -10.68 -13.64
N ARG A 149 -7.09 -11.55 -14.39
CA ARG A 149 -5.69 -11.35 -14.79
C ARG A 149 -5.47 -10.13 -15.68
N ASP A 150 -6.50 -9.68 -16.42
CA ASP A 150 -6.42 -8.52 -17.30
C ASP A 150 -6.04 -7.23 -16.55
N LEU A 151 -6.27 -7.18 -15.22
CA LEU A 151 -5.83 -6.06 -14.38
C LEU A 151 -4.32 -5.85 -14.39
N ILE A 152 -3.54 -6.90 -14.67
CA ILE A 152 -2.08 -6.79 -14.84
C ILE A 152 -1.76 -5.83 -15.99
N ASP A 153 -2.44 -6.00 -17.13
CA ASP A 153 -2.22 -5.18 -18.32
C ASP A 153 -2.71 -3.74 -18.12
N HIS A 154 -3.89 -3.57 -17.51
CA HIS A 154 -4.42 -2.23 -17.19
C HIS A 154 -3.47 -1.45 -16.25
N PHE A 155 -2.98 -2.11 -15.19
CA PHE A 155 -2.05 -1.48 -14.25
C PHE A 155 -0.68 -1.20 -14.89
N THR A 156 -0.17 -2.11 -15.69
CA THR A 156 1.11 -1.94 -16.40
C THR A 156 1.02 -0.78 -17.40
N LYS A 157 -0.09 -0.66 -18.11
CA LYS A 157 -0.37 0.48 -19.01
C LYS A 157 -0.40 1.81 -18.25
N PHE A 158 -1.10 1.87 -17.12
CA PHE A 158 -1.12 3.05 -16.26
C PHE A 158 0.30 3.43 -15.82
N ALA A 159 1.07 2.45 -15.30
CA ALA A 159 2.44 2.66 -14.88
C ALA A 159 3.32 3.15 -16.04
N GLN A 160 3.19 2.56 -17.24
CA GLN A 160 3.93 2.97 -18.42
C GLN A 160 3.70 4.44 -18.77
N VAL A 161 2.45 4.88 -18.77
CA VAL A 161 2.09 6.28 -19.12
C VAL A 161 2.73 7.24 -18.12
N VAL A 162 2.51 7.02 -16.81
CA VAL A 162 2.99 7.98 -15.81
C VAL A 162 4.51 7.94 -15.64
N MET A 163 5.14 6.76 -15.71
CA MET A 163 6.60 6.63 -15.61
C MET A 163 7.29 7.26 -16.83
N THR A 164 6.73 7.10 -18.03
CA THR A 164 7.24 7.76 -19.25
C THR A 164 7.06 9.27 -19.18
N ARG A 165 5.89 9.75 -18.76
CA ARG A 165 5.60 11.20 -18.67
C ARG A 165 6.54 11.89 -17.69
N TYR A 166 6.78 11.29 -16.54
CA TYR A 166 7.52 11.92 -15.44
C TYR A 166 8.96 11.42 -15.30
N GLN A 167 9.53 10.75 -16.32
CA GLN A 167 10.85 10.11 -16.28
C GLN A 167 12.02 11.05 -15.91
N HIS A 168 11.85 12.37 -16.10
CA HIS A 168 12.85 13.38 -15.77
C HIS A 168 12.54 14.14 -14.49
N LYS A 169 11.42 13.84 -13.81
CA LYS A 169 10.95 14.53 -12.61
C LYS A 169 10.92 13.62 -11.39
N VAL A 170 10.65 12.33 -11.57
CA VAL A 170 10.49 11.36 -10.49
C VAL A 170 11.52 10.26 -10.66
N LYS A 171 12.31 10.05 -9.62
CA LYS A 171 13.31 8.98 -9.56
C LYS A 171 12.85 7.79 -8.72
N TYR A 172 12.11 8.04 -7.64
CA TYR A 172 11.72 7.03 -6.66
C TYR A 172 10.25 6.64 -6.84
N TRP A 173 10.02 5.36 -7.07
CA TRP A 173 8.70 4.79 -7.30
C TRP A 173 8.42 3.67 -6.31
N ILE A 174 7.16 3.46 -5.97
CA ILE A 174 6.65 2.32 -5.20
C ILE A 174 5.47 1.74 -5.98
N THR A 175 5.45 0.43 -6.20
CA THR A 175 4.39 -0.20 -7.01
C THR A 175 3.05 -0.22 -6.27
N PHE A 176 3.02 -0.81 -5.07
CA PHE A 176 1.83 -0.91 -4.23
C PHE A 176 2.13 -0.45 -2.81
N ASN A 177 1.22 0.33 -2.21
CA ASN A 177 1.31 0.69 -0.81
C ASN A 177 0.84 -0.47 0.07
N GLU A 178 1.66 -0.85 1.06
CA GLU A 178 1.30 -1.80 2.11
C GLU A 178 0.54 -3.04 1.59
N ILE A 179 1.06 -3.62 0.52
CA ILE A 179 0.42 -4.74 -0.18
C ILE A 179 0.07 -5.91 0.74
N ASN A 180 0.82 -6.07 1.85
CA ASN A 180 0.61 -7.11 2.85
C ASN A 180 -0.63 -6.89 3.74
N ASN A 181 -1.28 -5.74 3.70
CA ASN A 181 -2.54 -5.52 4.40
C ASN A 181 -3.66 -6.44 3.87
N GLN A 182 -3.52 -7.01 2.67
CA GLN A 182 -4.44 -8.02 2.17
C GLN A 182 -4.53 -9.26 3.06
N CYS A 183 -3.48 -9.62 3.80
CA CYS A 183 -3.55 -10.73 4.77
C CYS A 183 -4.58 -10.48 5.88
N ASN A 184 -4.95 -9.23 6.12
CA ASN A 184 -6.03 -8.88 7.05
C ASN A 184 -7.43 -8.91 6.38
N TRP A 185 -7.62 -9.76 5.40
CA TRP A 185 -8.81 -9.83 4.55
C TRP A 185 -10.13 -10.09 5.30
N LYS A 186 -10.07 -10.64 6.49
CA LYS A 186 -11.23 -10.80 7.38
C LYS A 186 -11.80 -9.46 7.86
N LEU A 187 -11.00 -8.39 7.81
CA LEU A 187 -11.44 -7.02 8.01
C LEU A 187 -11.77 -6.43 6.63
N PRO A 188 -13.06 -6.27 6.26
CA PRO A 188 -13.47 -5.97 4.89
C PRO A 188 -12.77 -4.77 4.27
N ILE A 189 -12.52 -3.72 5.08
CA ILE A 189 -11.87 -2.49 4.62
C ILE A 189 -10.44 -2.73 4.09
N PHE A 190 -9.67 -3.66 4.69
CA PHE A 190 -8.30 -3.93 4.26
C PHE A 190 -8.25 -4.66 2.92
N GLY A 191 -9.08 -5.70 2.74
CA GLY A 191 -9.21 -6.38 1.46
C GLY A 191 -9.68 -5.43 0.37
N TYR A 192 -10.73 -4.67 0.65
CA TYR A 192 -11.33 -3.73 -0.30
C TYR A 192 -10.36 -2.61 -0.71
N CYS A 193 -9.72 -1.93 0.23
CA CYS A 193 -8.76 -0.86 -0.09
C CYS A 193 -7.57 -1.36 -0.92
N ASN A 194 -7.07 -2.56 -0.66
CA ASN A 194 -5.91 -3.09 -1.39
C ASN A 194 -6.25 -3.64 -2.78
N SER A 195 -7.50 -4.10 -3.00
CA SER A 195 -7.84 -4.81 -4.23
C SER A 195 -9.25 -4.57 -4.76
N GLY A 196 -10.09 -3.82 -4.07
CA GLY A 196 -11.52 -3.71 -4.41
C GLY A 196 -12.33 -4.97 -4.10
N MET A 197 -11.75 -5.95 -3.39
CA MET A 197 -12.39 -7.24 -3.12
C MET A 197 -13.01 -7.30 -1.73
N LEU A 198 -14.22 -7.86 -1.66
CA LEU A 198 -14.84 -8.33 -0.43
C LEU A 198 -14.64 -9.84 -0.35
N TYR A 199 -13.54 -10.26 0.28
CA TYR A 199 -13.15 -11.68 0.29
C TYR A 199 -14.14 -12.58 1.03
N ALA A 200 -14.86 -12.06 2.03
CA ALA A 200 -15.89 -12.83 2.73
C ALA A 200 -17.05 -13.28 1.83
N GLU A 201 -17.22 -12.65 0.67
CA GLU A 201 -18.24 -13.01 -0.33
C GLU A 201 -17.76 -14.11 -1.30
N GLN A 202 -16.50 -14.51 -1.22
CA GLN A 202 -15.92 -15.55 -2.07
C GLN A 202 -16.14 -16.95 -1.47
N ASP A 203 -16.34 -17.96 -2.30
CA ASP A 203 -16.47 -19.36 -1.86
C ASP A 203 -15.24 -19.85 -1.09
N ARG A 204 -14.06 -19.39 -1.49
CA ARG A 204 -12.77 -19.73 -0.88
C ARG A 204 -11.97 -18.43 -0.65
N PRO A 205 -12.27 -17.67 0.42
CA PRO A 205 -11.72 -16.33 0.64
C PRO A 205 -10.20 -16.25 0.64
N GLU A 206 -9.54 -17.15 1.36
CA GLU A 206 -8.07 -17.16 1.48
C GLU A 206 -7.39 -17.54 0.14
N GLN A 207 -7.98 -18.46 -0.62
CA GLN A 207 -7.48 -18.78 -1.96
C GLN A 207 -7.64 -17.59 -2.91
N ALA A 208 -8.79 -16.91 -2.88
CA ALA A 208 -9.04 -15.72 -3.68
C ALA A 208 -8.03 -14.62 -3.34
N MET A 209 -7.75 -14.41 -2.05
CA MET A 209 -6.74 -13.45 -1.59
C MET A 209 -5.35 -13.78 -2.17
N TYR A 210 -4.90 -15.03 -2.11
CA TYR A 210 -3.61 -15.40 -2.67
C TYR A 210 -3.59 -15.32 -4.21
N GLN A 211 -4.70 -15.59 -4.89
CA GLN A 211 -4.78 -15.40 -6.35
C GLN A 211 -4.67 -13.93 -6.74
N VAL A 212 -5.36 -13.04 -6.03
CA VAL A 212 -5.25 -11.58 -6.20
C VAL A 212 -3.81 -11.12 -5.97
N LEU A 213 -3.19 -11.59 -4.89
CA LEU A 213 -1.79 -11.27 -4.60
C LEU A 213 -0.84 -11.74 -5.70
N HIS A 214 -1.07 -12.94 -6.27
CA HIS A 214 -0.28 -13.42 -7.39
C HIS A 214 -0.33 -12.45 -8.57
N HIS A 215 -1.51 -11.99 -8.96
CA HIS A 215 -1.66 -11.03 -10.06
C HIS A 215 -1.00 -9.68 -9.74
N GLN A 216 -1.13 -9.17 -8.50
CA GLN A 216 -0.45 -7.95 -8.08
C GLN A 216 1.08 -8.09 -8.03
N PHE A 217 1.61 -9.25 -7.65
CA PHE A 217 3.06 -9.51 -7.70
C PHE A 217 3.57 -9.54 -9.14
N ILE A 218 2.84 -10.17 -10.06
CA ILE A 218 3.17 -10.15 -11.48
C ILE A 218 3.14 -8.73 -12.04
N ALA A 219 2.09 -7.96 -11.75
CA ALA A 219 1.98 -6.56 -12.16
C ALA A 219 3.14 -5.71 -11.60
N SER A 220 3.47 -5.88 -10.32
CA SER A 220 4.62 -5.21 -9.69
C SER A 220 5.93 -5.53 -10.39
N ALA A 221 6.20 -6.81 -10.68
CA ALA A 221 7.42 -7.25 -11.33
C ALA A 221 7.53 -6.73 -12.78
N LEU A 222 6.42 -6.72 -13.53
CA LEU A 222 6.38 -6.13 -14.87
C LEU A 222 6.65 -4.63 -14.84
N VAL A 223 6.09 -3.91 -13.87
CA VAL A 223 6.32 -2.46 -13.70
C VAL A 223 7.76 -2.16 -13.33
N VAL A 224 8.39 -2.96 -12.46
CA VAL A 224 9.83 -2.79 -12.15
C VAL A 224 10.68 -2.95 -13.40
N LYS A 225 10.46 -4.01 -14.17
CA LYS A 225 11.16 -4.23 -15.42
C LYS A 225 10.95 -3.10 -16.43
N LEU A 226 9.70 -2.74 -16.67
CA LEU A 226 9.30 -1.64 -17.56
C LEU A 226 9.94 -0.31 -17.12
N GLY A 227 9.93 -0.01 -15.83
CA GLY A 227 10.52 1.22 -15.31
C GLY A 227 12.01 1.32 -15.60
N HIS A 228 12.77 0.24 -15.44
CA HIS A 228 14.20 0.22 -15.80
C HIS A 228 14.46 0.28 -17.32
N GLU A 229 13.51 -0.18 -18.14
CA GLU A 229 13.56 -0.01 -19.60
C GLU A 229 13.30 1.46 -20.01
N ILE A 230 12.43 2.17 -19.29
CA ILE A 230 12.15 3.61 -19.50
C ILE A 230 13.33 4.46 -19.02
N ASN A 231 13.80 4.21 -17.80
CA ASN A 231 14.92 4.93 -17.21
C ASN A 231 15.69 4.01 -16.24
N PRO A 232 16.93 3.61 -16.58
CA PRO A 232 17.74 2.72 -15.74
C PRO A 232 18.14 3.31 -14.38
N ASP A 233 18.00 4.63 -14.19
CA ASP A 233 18.30 5.31 -12.93
C ASP A 233 17.11 5.30 -11.95
N PHE A 234 15.95 4.83 -12.36
CA PHE A 234 14.82 4.68 -11.47
C PHE A 234 15.14 3.78 -10.29
N LYS A 235 14.57 4.11 -9.14
CA LYS A 235 14.55 3.28 -7.94
C LYS A 235 13.11 2.90 -7.65
N ILE A 236 12.80 1.61 -7.85
CA ILE A 236 11.43 1.10 -7.77
C ILE A 236 11.33 0.16 -6.58
N GLY A 237 10.56 0.55 -5.58
CA GLY A 237 10.45 -0.15 -4.32
C GLY A 237 9.21 -1.01 -4.18
N SER A 238 9.30 -1.98 -3.27
CA SER A 238 8.15 -2.60 -2.64
C SER A 238 7.89 -1.96 -1.28
N MET A 239 6.64 -2.01 -0.80
CA MET A 239 6.28 -1.44 0.48
C MET A 239 5.35 -2.34 1.27
N ILE A 240 5.70 -2.53 2.54
CA ILE A 240 4.92 -3.33 3.48
C ILE A 240 4.57 -2.52 4.74
N HIS A 241 3.42 -2.82 5.32
CA HIS A 241 3.10 -2.45 6.68
C HIS A 241 3.87 -3.36 7.63
N MET A 242 4.84 -2.80 8.33
CA MET A 242 5.68 -3.52 9.28
C MET A 242 5.22 -3.26 10.71
N MET A 243 4.48 -4.20 11.25
CA MET A 243 4.08 -4.25 12.65
C MET A 243 4.72 -5.48 13.28
N PRO A 244 5.87 -5.34 13.97
CA PRO A 244 6.52 -6.45 14.63
C PRO A 244 5.62 -7.09 15.70
N LEU A 245 5.67 -8.41 15.78
CA LEU A 245 4.95 -9.20 16.75
C LEU A 245 5.96 -9.83 17.72
N TYR A 246 5.93 -9.40 18.99
CA TYR A 246 6.76 -10.01 20.01
C TYR A 246 6.07 -11.23 20.62
N PRO A 247 6.80 -12.27 21.04
CA PRO A 247 6.21 -13.33 21.85
C PRO A 247 5.79 -12.75 23.22
N ALA A 248 4.59 -13.09 23.68
CA ALA A 248 4.09 -12.63 24.99
C ALA A 248 4.95 -13.14 26.16
N THR A 249 5.56 -14.31 25.99
CA THR A 249 6.48 -14.92 26.95
C THR A 249 7.65 -15.60 26.25
N SER A 250 8.63 -16.05 27.04
CA SER A 250 9.75 -16.89 26.54
C SER A 250 9.37 -18.37 26.31
N ARG A 251 8.10 -18.75 26.42
CA ARG A 251 7.64 -20.09 26.08
C ARG A 251 7.90 -20.41 24.62
N PRO A 252 8.44 -21.58 24.27
CA PRO A 252 8.73 -21.95 22.89
C PRO A 252 7.53 -21.80 21.95
N GLU A 253 6.31 -22.07 22.44
CA GLU A 253 5.08 -21.96 21.66
C GLU A 253 4.78 -20.52 21.28
N ASP A 254 4.97 -19.54 22.19
CA ASP A 254 4.78 -18.11 21.90
C ASP A 254 5.84 -17.60 20.91
N VAL A 255 7.09 -18.04 21.07
CA VAL A 255 8.20 -17.67 20.18
C VAL A 255 7.97 -18.22 18.77
N LEU A 256 7.55 -19.47 18.64
CA LEU A 256 7.24 -20.06 17.33
C LEU A 256 6.05 -19.39 16.67
N LEU A 257 5.00 -19.08 17.43
CA LEU A 257 3.83 -18.36 16.90
C LEU A 257 4.22 -16.98 16.38
N ALA A 258 5.01 -16.20 17.14
CA ALA A 258 5.48 -14.90 16.68
C ALA A 258 6.27 -15.02 15.37
N GLN A 259 7.15 -16.02 15.24
CA GLN A 259 7.90 -16.27 14.02
C GLN A 259 6.99 -16.65 12.82
N GLU A 260 6.00 -17.51 13.06
CA GLU A 260 5.06 -17.93 12.00
C GLU A 260 4.24 -16.75 11.47
N LEU A 261 3.68 -15.93 12.34
CA LEU A 261 2.90 -14.75 11.97
C LEU A 261 3.78 -13.66 11.30
N MET A 262 5.03 -13.51 11.69
CA MET A 262 5.96 -12.60 11.01
C MET A 262 6.28 -13.08 9.59
N ARG A 263 6.30 -14.39 9.30
CA ARG A 263 6.48 -14.91 7.93
C ARG A 263 5.35 -14.50 7.00
N GLU A 264 4.13 -14.35 7.48
CA GLU A 264 3.02 -13.82 6.67
C GLU A 264 3.29 -12.38 6.22
N LYS A 265 3.97 -11.58 7.03
CA LYS A 265 4.37 -10.21 6.66
C LYS A 265 5.56 -10.20 5.70
N TYR A 266 6.57 -11.03 5.95
CA TYR A 266 7.77 -11.10 5.11
C TYR A 266 7.54 -11.73 3.74
N LEU A 267 6.47 -12.53 3.57
CA LEU A 267 6.08 -13.10 2.28
C LEU A 267 6.15 -12.07 1.15
N PHE A 268 5.64 -10.88 1.37
CA PHE A 268 5.51 -9.85 0.35
C PHE A 268 6.87 -9.30 -0.08
N SER A 269 7.73 -8.99 0.88
CA SER A 269 9.10 -8.59 0.60
C SER A 269 9.92 -9.75 -0.01
N ASP A 270 9.71 -10.99 0.45
CA ASP A 270 10.38 -12.15 -0.14
C ASP A 270 10.03 -12.29 -1.63
N VAL A 271 8.75 -12.15 -2.00
CA VAL A 271 8.35 -12.26 -3.41
C VAL A 271 8.83 -11.06 -4.22
N GLN A 272 8.60 -9.84 -3.76
CA GLN A 272 8.90 -8.64 -4.55
C GLN A 272 10.40 -8.31 -4.63
N VAL A 273 11.20 -8.68 -3.62
CA VAL A 273 12.64 -8.37 -3.59
C VAL A 273 13.49 -9.55 -4.04
N ARG A 274 13.06 -10.80 -3.80
CA ARG A 274 13.83 -12.00 -4.15
C ARG A 274 13.31 -12.71 -5.42
N GLY A 275 12.10 -12.37 -5.87
CA GLY A 275 11.53 -12.85 -7.12
C GLY A 275 11.05 -14.30 -7.10
N TYR A 276 10.69 -14.85 -5.93
CA TYR A 276 10.17 -16.22 -5.86
C TYR A 276 9.28 -16.43 -4.62
N TYR A 277 8.37 -17.40 -4.70
CA TYR A 277 7.58 -17.82 -3.56
C TYR A 277 8.42 -18.66 -2.59
N PRO A 278 8.54 -18.25 -1.31
CA PRO A 278 9.34 -18.97 -0.32
C PRO A 278 8.75 -20.36 -0.03
N SER A 279 9.61 -21.29 0.36
CA SER A 279 9.22 -22.68 0.59
C SER A 279 8.21 -22.85 1.73
N TYR A 280 8.24 -21.97 2.73
CA TYR A 280 7.27 -22.01 3.84
C TYR A 280 5.85 -21.72 3.35
N LEU A 281 5.67 -20.78 2.41
CA LEU A 281 4.37 -20.47 1.82
C LEU A 281 3.84 -21.62 0.97
N ARG A 282 4.69 -22.21 0.10
CA ARG A 282 4.27 -23.37 -0.73
C ARG A 282 3.79 -24.55 0.14
N LYS A 283 4.45 -24.77 1.28
CA LYS A 283 4.03 -25.80 2.27
C LYS A 283 2.71 -25.44 2.94
N GLU A 284 2.50 -24.16 3.23
CA GLU A 284 1.24 -23.68 3.80
C GLU A 284 0.08 -23.86 2.81
N TRP A 285 0.25 -23.44 1.58
CA TRP A 285 -0.73 -23.67 0.52
C TRP A 285 -1.10 -25.15 0.38
N GLN A 286 -0.09 -26.02 0.39
CA GLN A 286 -0.32 -27.47 0.34
C GLN A 286 -1.14 -27.97 1.54
N ARG A 287 -0.83 -27.51 2.75
CA ARG A 287 -1.57 -27.90 3.96
C ARG A 287 -3.03 -27.42 3.95
N LYS A 288 -3.26 -26.20 3.40
CA LYS A 288 -4.59 -25.59 3.33
C LYS A 288 -5.36 -25.95 2.05
N GLY A 289 -4.76 -26.71 1.14
CA GLY A 289 -5.35 -27.05 -0.16
C GLY A 289 -5.57 -25.81 -1.03
N ILE A 290 -4.69 -24.80 -0.92
CA ILE A 290 -4.74 -23.58 -1.73
C ILE A 290 -4.00 -23.86 -3.04
N GLU A 291 -4.70 -23.63 -4.14
CA GLU A 291 -4.17 -23.76 -5.50
C GLU A 291 -4.21 -22.42 -6.20
N ILE A 292 -3.03 -21.94 -6.67
CA ILE A 292 -2.89 -20.67 -7.37
C ILE A 292 -2.72 -20.94 -8.86
N GLU A 293 -3.57 -20.31 -9.66
CA GLU A 293 -3.45 -20.36 -11.13
C GLU A 293 -2.28 -19.47 -11.57
N MET A 294 -1.22 -20.13 -12.08
CA MET A 294 -0.06 -19.48 -12.62
C MET A 294 0.04 -19.77 -14.12
N GLN A 295 0.40 -18.77 -14.90
CA GLN A 295 0.71 -18.97 -16.31
C GLN A 295 2.20 -19.32 -16.53
N ALA A 296 2.46 -19.95 -17.67
CA ALA A 296 3.83 -20.22 -18.08
C ALA A 296 4.61 -18.89 -18.22
N GLY A 297 5.73 -18.78 -17.50
CA GLY A 297 6.55 -17.56 -17.47
C GLY A 297 6.37 -16.68 -16.22
N ASP A 298 5.32 -16.85 -15.42
CA ASP A 298 5.10 -16.03 -14.22
C ASP A 298 6.29 -16.06 -13.25
N GLU A 299 6.85 -17.22 -12.99
CA GLU A 299 8.04 -17.31 -12.13
C GLU A 299 9.26 -16.59 -12.72
N GLN A 300 9.38 -16.54 -14.04
CA GLN A 300 10.45 -15.80 -14.70
C GLN A 300 10.22 -14.29 -14.60
N ILE A 301 8.97 -13.83 -14.73
CA ILE A 301 8.60 -12.42 -14.55
C ILE A 301 8.96 -11.97 -13.15
N LEU A 302 8.59 -12.73 -12.12
CA LEU A 302 8.93 -12.42 -10.72
C LEU A 302 10.44 -12.26 -10.51
N ARG A 303 11.25 -13.20 -11.06
CA ARG A 303 12.72 -13.16 -10.95
C ARG A 303 13.37 -11.98 -11.66
N GLN A 304 12.77 -11.51 -12.74
CA GLN A 304 13.31 -10.41 -13.56
C GLN A 304 12.87 -9.02 -13.06
N GLY A 305 11.78 -8.96 -12.28
CA GLY A 305 11.17 -7.72 -11.80
C GLY A 305 11.32 -7.53 -10.29
N CYS A 306 12.50 -7.83 -9.73
CA CYS A 306 12.79 -7.60 -8.32
C CYS A 306 12.90 -6.11 -8.02
N ALA A 307 12.28 -5.66 -6.92
CA ALA A 307 12.35 -4.29 -6.47
C ALA A 307 13.76 -3.89 -6.02
N ASP A 308 14.12 -2.61 -6.22
CA ASP A 308 15.43 -2.05 -5.86
C ASP A 308 15.58 -1.79 -4.36
N TYR A 309 14.47 -1.54 -3.66
CA TYR A 309 14.47 -1.25 -2.23
C TYR A 309 13.18 -1.70 -1.57
N LEU A 310 13.23 -1.86 -0.25
CA LEU A 310 12.08 -2.14 0.60
C LEU A 310 11.73 -0.88 1.40
N ALA A 311 10.48 -0.43 1.27
CA ALA A 311 9.90 0.60 2.12
C ALA A 311 9.02 -0.05 3.19
N ILE A 312 8.95 0.57 4.35
CA ILE A 312 8.10 0.13 5.45
C ILE A 312 7.25 1.27 5.98
N SER A 313 6.00 0.97 6.36
CA SER A 313 5.21 1.77 7.28
C SER A 313 5.32 1.15 8.66
N TYR A 314 5.77 1.93 9.64
CA TYR A 314 5.85 1.50 11.02
C TYR A 314 4.99 2.39 11.91
N TYR A 315 4.09 1.80 12.67
CA TYR A 315 3.21 2.53 13.57
C TYR A 315 3.34 2.04 15.02
N MET A 316 3.40 0.73 15.23
CA MET A 316 3.35 0.09 16.54
C MET A 316 3.89 -1.33 16.50
N THR A 317 3.99 -1.94 17.69
CA THR A 317 4.23 -3.38 17.89
C THR A 317 3.06 -3.97 18.66
N ASN A 318 2.88 -5.28 18.56
CA ASN A 318 1.94 -6.05 19.37
C ASN A 318 2.65 -7.30 19.93
N ILE A 319 1.98 -7.99 20.86
CA ILE A 319 2.42 -9.32 21.33
C ILE A 319 1.46 -10.40 20.86
N VAL A 320 1.97 -11.63 20.78
CA VAL A 320 1.19 -12.82 20.47
C VAL A 320 1.44 -13.92 21.48
N SER A 321 0.41 -14.68 21.81
CA SER A 321 0.50 -15.82 22.73
C SER A 321 -0.23 -17.03 22.15
N ALA A 322 0.38 -18.20 22.29
CA ALA A 322 -0.22 -19.50 21.98
C ALA A 322 -1.21 -19.97 23.05
N ALA A 323 -1.22 -19.32 24.24
CA ALA A 323 -2.21 -19.61 25.27
C ALA A 323 -3.59 -19.02 24.89
N PRO A 324 -4.69 -19.65 25.29
CA PRO A 324 -6.02 -19.08 25.14
C PRO A 324 -6.13 -17.69 25.74
N GLU A 325 -6.99 -16.85 25.18
CA GLU A 325 -7.29 -15.53 25.75
C GLU A 325 -7.82 -15.68 27.18
N GLN A 326 -7.34 -14.82 28.07
CA GLN A 326 -7.82 -14.75 29.44
C GLN A 326 -8.84 -13.61 29.56
N GLU A 327 -9.80 -13.78 30.50
CA GLU A 327 -10.79 -12.76 30.80
C GLU A 327 -10.10 -11.46 31.24
N GLY A 328 -10.37 -10.34 30.55
CA GLY A 328 -9.76 -9.03 30.81
C GLY A 328 -8.50 -8.70 30.00
N GLU A 329 -8.02 -9.58 29.13
CA GLU A 329 -6.95 -9.25 28.17
C GLU A 329 -7.48 -8.35 27.06
N THR A 330 -6.76 -7.26 26.78
CA THR A 330 -7.12 -6.33 25.71
C THR A 330 -6.57 -6.86 24.39
N THR A 331 -7.48 -7.27 23.49
CA THR A 331 -7.13 -7.66 22.12
C THR A 331 -6.82 -6.42 21.29
N SER A 332 -5.89 -6.56 20.36
CA SER A 332 -5.62 -5.56 19.32
C SER A 332 -6.71 -5.62 18.24
N LEU A 333 -6.73 -4.59 17.35
CA LEU A 333 -7.53 -4.58 16.12
C LEU A 333 -7.29 -5.82 15.22
N PHE A 334 -6.15 -6.48 15.39
CA PHE A 334 -5.75 -7.66 14.63
C PHE A 334 -5.99 -8.91 15.46
N GLU A 335 -6.91 -9.76 15.05
CA GLU A 335 -7.52 -10.90 15.76
C GLU A 335 -6.57 -11.84 16.52
N THR A 336 -5.28 -11.85 16.20
CA THR A 336 -4.30 -12.76 16.80
C THR A 336 -3.32 -12.09 17.73
N SER A 337 -3.46 -10.79 17.97
CA SER A 337 -2.49 -10.02 18.73
C SER A 337 -3.09 -9.31 19.94
N ARG A 338 -2.29 -9.14 20.97
CA ARG A 338 -2.65 -8.49 22.23
C ARG A 338 -1.81 -7.25 22.43
N LEU A 339 -2.28 -6.36 23.30
CA LEU A 339 -1.48 -5.20 23.71
C LEU A 339 -0.37 -5.63 24.64
N ASN A 340 0.83 -5.08 24.44
CA ASN A 340 1.99 -5.31 25.29
C ASN A 340 1.81 -4.54 26.62
N PRO A 341 1.77 -5.21 27.78
CA PRO A 341 1.52 -4.57 29.06
C PRO A 341 2.63 -3.60 29.51
N TYR A 342 3.77 -3.60 28.84
CA TYR A 342 4.92 -2.75 29.16
C TYR A 342 4.96 -1.46 28.34
N LEU A 343 4.01 -1.24 27.40
CA LEU A 343 4.01 -0.08 26.52
C LEU A 343 2.76 0.78 26.77
N PRO A 344 2.91 2.12 26.74
CA PRO A 344 1.75 3.01 26.70
C PRO A 344 1.05 2.92 25.34
N ALA A 345 -0.22 3.33 25.31
CA ALA A 345 -1.00 3.42 24.08
C ALA A 345 -1.52 4.84 23.85
N SER A 346 -1.76 5.20 22.61
CA SER A 346 -2.49 6.41 22.24
C SER A 346 -3.97 6.26 22.56
N ASP A 347 -4.73 7.35 22.40
CA ASP A 347 -6.20 7.34 22.56
C ASP A 347 -6.93 6.39 21.58
N TRP A 348 -6.28 6.03 20.46
CA TRP A 348 -6.73 5.02 19.50
C TRP A 348 -6.37 3.58 19.90
N GLY A 349 -5.68 3.37 21.02
CA GLY A 349 -5.18 2.07 21.45
C GLY A 349 -3.91 1.61 20.72
N TRP A 350 -3.27 2.46 19.91
CA TRP A 350 -2.02 2.12 19.25
C TRP A 350 -0.85 2.24 20.21
N GLN A 351 -0.06 1.19 20.31
CA GLN A 351 1.06 1.15 21.26
C GLN A 351 2.23 2.00 20.78
N ILE A 352 2.80 2.76 21.69
CA ILE A 352 3.92 3.67 21.44
C ILE A 352 5.22 2.93 21.72
N ASP A 353 5.86 2.43 20.68
CA ASP A 353 7.11 1.66 20.76
C ASP A 353 8.19 2.20 19.81
N PRO A 354 8.98 3.20 20.20
CA PRO A 354 10.07 3.70 19.36
C PRO A 354 11.21 2.69 19.17
N GLN A 355 11.36 1.70 20.05
CA GLN A 355 12.37 0.65 19.90
C GLN A 355 11.94 -0.41 18.88
N GLY A 356 10.64 -0.57 18.68
CA GLY A 356 10.09 -1.47 17.67
C GLY A 356 10.48 -1.08 16.25
N LEU A 357 10.66 0.22 15.97
CA LEU A 357 11.21 0.66 14.68
C LEU A 357 12.65 0.15 14.50
N ARG A 358 13.48 0.27 15.51
CA ARG A 358 14.84 -0.29 15.46
C ARG A 358 14.83 -1.80 15.27
N TYR A 359 13.93 -2.49 15.97
CA TYR A 359 13.75 -3.94 15.81
C TYR A 359 13.36 -4.27 14.36
N ALA A 360 12.33 -3.60 13.82
CA ALA A 360 11.87 -3.79 12.44
C ALA A 360 12.96 -3.56 11.38
N LEU A 361 13.84 -2.58 11.61
CA LEU A 361 14.96 -2.28 10.69
C LEU A 361 16.14 -3.25 10.85
N SER A 362 16.16 -4.08 11.91
CA SER A 362 17.23 -5.05 12.17
C SER A 362 16.88 -6.45 11.68
N GLU A 363 15.59 -6.72 11.47
CA GLU A 363 15.07 -7.96 10.85
C GLU A 363 15.25 -7.96 9.33
#